data_13d7559160df1566c607c133cf86043b
#
_entry.id   13d7559160df1566c607c133cf86043b
#
_cell.length_a   1.000
_cell.length_b   1.000
_cell.length_c   1.000
_cell.angle_alpha   90.00
_cell.angle_beta   90.00
_cell.angle_gamma   90.00
#
_symmetry.space_group_name_H-M   'P 1'
#
loop_
_entity.id
_entity.type
_entity.pdbx_description
1 polymer ?
#
loop_
_entity_poly.entity_id
_entity_poly.type
_entity_poly.pdbx_seq_one_letter_code
_entity_poly.pdbx_strand_id
1 'polypeptide(L)'
;MTWDRGARILDCVTADVPSPAPPRPRTPRGRARAVARILAAEFPTYRVPLDHTSAFQLLAAVILSAQCTDAMVNRVTPELFARYPDAPSMAAADPDDVGRIIHRTGFFNAKTRSLIGMATAVVERFGGDVPPGMDDLVSLPGVGRKTANVVRAQWFGLPGIAVDTHVLRLSRRLGLTDETDPAKVERDLMAL
;
A
#
# COMPACT_ATOMS: atom_id res chain seq x y z
N MET A 1 -25.04 72.68 14.23
CA MET A 1 -25.41 71.67 13.22
C MET A 1 -24.34 71.70 12.14
N THR A 2 -23.30 70.89 12.26
CA THR A 2 -22.24 70.75 11.28
C THR A 2 -22.14 69.29 10.90
N TRP A 3 -22.43 68.99 9.64
CA TRP A 3 -22.31 67.68 9.03
C TRP A 3 -20.88 67.44 8.64
N ASP A 4 -20.22 66.48 9.31
CA ASP A 4 -18.91 66.00 8.90
C ASP A 4 -19.08 64.92 7.81
N ARG A 5 -18.70 65.25 6.57
CA ARG A 5 -18.61 64.33 5.42
C ARG A 5 -17.17 63.88 5.27
N GLY A 6 -16.83 62.76 5.85
CA GLY A 6 -15.47 62.22 5.73
C GLY A 6 -15.31 60.76 6.02
N ALA A 7 -16.30 59.91 5.72
CA ALA A 7 -16.09 58.47 5.73
C ALA A 7 -15.61 58.02 4.34
N ARG A 8 -14.34 57.67 4.25
CA ARG A 8 -13.73 57.08 3.04
C ARG A 8 -14.28 55.65 2.83
N ILE A 9 -15.10 55.55 1.79
CA ILE A 9 -15.51 54.27 1.19
C ILE A 9 -14.35 53.83 0.28
N LEU A 10 -13.27 53.25 0.81
CA LEU A 10 -12.18 52.64 0.03
C LEU A 10 -11.39 51.59 0.84
N ASP A 11 -12.05 50.85 1.74
CA ASP A 11 -11.50 49.61 2.29
C ASP A 11 -12.37 48.43 1.88
N CYS A 12 -12.63 48.32 0.60
CA CYS A 12 -13.35 47.19 0.05
C CYS A 12 -12.39 46.37 -0.78
N VAL A 13 -12.01 45.26 -0.19
CA VAL A 13 -11.71 44.00 -0.89
C VAL A 13 -10.44 44.02 -1.73
N THR A 14 -9.30 43.87 -1.12
CA THR A 14 -8.28 42.99 -1.74
C THR A 14 -8.76 41.57 -1.55
N ALA A 15 -9.74 41.14 -2.34
CA ALA A 15 -10.02 39.71 -2.51
C ALA A 15 -8.70 39.10 -2.96
N ASP A 16 -8.21 38.18 -2.16
CA ASP A 16 -7.05 37.36 -2.47
C ASP A 16 -7.39 36.62 -3.77
N VAL A 17 -6.97 37.19 -4.91
CA VAL A 17 -7.15 36.55 -6.22
C VAL A 17 -6.26 35.32 -6.18
N PRO A 18 -6.84 34.10 -6.15
CA PRO A 18 -6.04 32.90 -6.08
C PRO A 18 -5.02 32.91 -7.21
N SER A 19 -3.74 32.82 -6.85
CA SER A 19 -2.64 32.76 -7.82
C SER A 19 -2.98 31.72 -8.90
N PRO A 20 -2.82 32.04 -10.19
CA PRO A 20 -3.16 31.11 -11.26
C PRO A 20 -2.43 29.80 -11.05
N ALA A 21 -3.18 28.69 -11.11
CA ALA A 21 -2.62 27.36 -10.94
C ALA A 21 -1.41 27.17 -11.87
N PRO A 22 -0.32 26.62 -11.41
CA PRO A 22 0.88 26.45 -12.22
C PRO A 22 0.55 25.64 -13.49
N PRO A 23 1.18 25.97 -14.63
CA PRO A 23 0.89 25.27 -15.88
C PRO A 23 1.15 23.78 -15.75
N ARG A 24 0.22 22.96 -16.29
CA ARG A 24 0.33 21.49 -16.24
C ARG A 24 1.59 21.04 -16.99
N PRO A 25 2.43 20.17 -16.39
CA PRO A 25 3.62 19.66 -17.05
C PRO A 25 3.24 18.86 -18.32
N ARG A 26 3.94 19.09 -19.43
CA ARG A 26 3.64 18.49 -20.73
C ARG A 26 4.06 17.02 -20.82
N THR A 27 5.12 16.61 -20.11
CA THR A 27 5.68 15.25 -20.18
C THR A 27 5.16 14.36 -19.04
N PRO A 28 5.05 13.03 -19.23
CA PRO A 28 4.69 12.10 -18.16
C PRO A 28 5.60 12.24 -16.94
N ARG A 29 6.92 12.35 -17.14
CA ARG A 29 7.90 12.55 -16.06
C ARG A 29 7.68 13.84 -15.29
N GLY A 30 7.36 14.94 -15.99
CA GLY A 30 7.01 16.21 -15.35
C GLY A 30 5.74 16.10 -14.51
N ARG A 31 4.72 15.41 -15.02
CA ARG A 31 3.48 15.16 -14.27
C ARG A 31 3.71 14.26 -13.06
N ALA A 32 4.50 13.18 -13.20
CA ALA A 32 4.86 12.31 -12.09
C ALA A 32 5.56 13.08 -10.95
N ARG A 33 6.53 13.96 -11.27
CA ARG A 33 7.21 14.81 -10.28
C ARG A 33 6.24 15.78 -9.58
N ALA A 34 5.30 16.33 -10.31
CA ALA A 34 4.30 17.23 -9.71
C ALA A 34 3.37 16.47 -8.76
N VAL A 35 2.88 15.30 -9.17
CA VAL A 35 2.05 14.40 -8.35
C VAL A 35 2.81 13.95 -7.10
N ALA A 36 4.05 13.47 -7.25
CA ALA A 36 4.87 13.02 -6.13
C ALA A 36 5.09 14.13 -5.09
N ARG A 37 5.30 15.37 -5.52
CA ARG A 37 5.44 16.52 -4.60
C ARG A 37 4.16 16.81 -3.82
N ILE A 38 3.00 16.75 -4.49
CA ILE A 38 1.70 16.96 -3.84
C ILE A 38 1.45 15.84 -2.83
N LEU A 39 1.64 14.58 -3.23
CA LEU A 39 1.44 13.43 -2.34
C LEU A 39 2.39 13.45 -1.14
N ALA A 40 3.65 13.84 -1.33
CA ALA A 40 4.60 13.95 -0.23
C ALA A 40 4.22 15.06 0.77
N ALA A 41 3.59 16.13 0.31
CA ALA A 41 3.09 17.20 1.18
C ALA A 41 1.83 16.77 1.96
N GLU A 42 0.89 16.09 1.29
CA GLU A 42 -0.37 15.63 1.89
C GLU A 42 -0.16 14.39 2.81
N PHE A 43 0.77 13.52 2.47
CA PHE A 43 1.05 12.27 3.16
C PHE A 43 2.53 12.14 3.52
N PRO A 44 3.07 13.00 4.42
CA PRO A 44 4.50 13.03 4.75
C PRO A 44 4.99 11.73 5.41
N THR A 45 4.10 11.02 6.08
CA THR A 45 4.39 9.74 6.74
C THR A 45 3.30 8.74 6.41
N TYR A 46 3.49 7.97 5.33
CA TYR A 46 2.58 6.88 5.00
C TYR A 46 3.11 5.55 5.57
N ARG A 47 2.27 4.84 6.27
CA ARG A 47 2.49 3.44 6.67
C ARG A 47 1.30 2.61 6.25
N VAL A 48 1.55 1.37 5.86
CA VAL A 48 0.46 0.43 5.64
C VAL A 48 -0.31 0.24 6.95
N PRO A 49 -1.66 0.34 6.96
CA PRO A 49 -2.47 0.27 8.18
C PRO A 49 -2.69 -1.18 8.66
N LEU A 50 -1.67 -2.03 8.53
CA LEU A 50 -1.66 -3.42 9.01
C LEU A 50 -0.64 -3.54 10.14
N ASP A 51 -1.08 -3.99 11.31
CA ASP A 51 -0.22 -4.13 12.48
C ASP A 51 0.77 -5.29 12.29
N HIS A 52 2.07 -5.01 12.44
CA HIS A 52 3.14 -5.99 12.26
C HIS A 52 4.43 -5.56 12.97
N THR A 53 5.23 -6.52 13.37
CA THR A 53 6.55 -6.33 14.00
C THR A 53 7.69 -7.03 13.25
N SER A 54 7.38 -7.79 12.19
CA SER A 54 8.36 -8.48 11.35
C SER A 54 7.93 -8.52 9.89
N ALA A 55 8.88 -8.82 8.97
CA ALA A 55 8.59 -9.06 7.56
C ALA A 55 7.57 -10.17 7.35
N PHE A 56 7.69 -11.25 8.13
CA PHE A 56 6.76 -12.38 8.10
C PHE A 56 5.35 -11.94 8.48
N GLN A 57 5.19 -11.20 9.57
CA GLN A 57 3.88 -10.71 10.02
C GLN A 57 3.26 -9.75 9.00
N LEU A 58 4.05 -8.85 8.41
CA LEU A 58 3.57 -7.99 7.33
C LEU A 58 3.09 -8.81 6.14
N LEU A 59 3.88 -9.77 5.67
CA LEU A 59 3.53 -10.63 4.54
C LEU A 59 2.23 -11.40 4.81
N ALA A 60 2.11 -12.02 5.99
CA ALA A 60 0.90 -12.72 6.42
C ALA A 60 -0.32 -11.79 6.49
N ALA A 61 -0.19 -10.59 7.06
CA ALA A 61 -1.25 -9.61 7.14
C ALA A 61 -1.71 -9.13 5.75
N VAL A 62 -0.77 -8.92 4.81
CA VAL A 62 -1.10 -8.54 3.41
C VAL A 62 -1.82 -9.69 2.68
N ILE A 63 -1.45 -10.96 2.91
CA ILE A 63 -2.20 -12.10 2.38
C ILE A 63 -3.64 -12.10 2.93
N LEU A 64 -3.81 -11.85 4.22
CA LEU A 64 -5.12 -11.78 4.87
C LEU A 64 -5.98 -10.61 4.37
N SER A 65 -5.37 -9.50 3.94
CA SER A 65 -6.09 -8.30 3.48
C SER A 65 -6.75 -8.48 2.11
N ALA A 66 -6.45 -9.55 1.39
CA ALA A 66 -7.14 -9.86 0.13
C ALA A 66 -8.66 -9.97 0.34
N GLN A 67 -9.43 -9.04 -0.29
CA GLN A 67 -10.90 -8.94 -0.15
C GLN A 67 -11.36 -8.87 1.33
N CYS A 68 -10.57 -8.20 2.18
CA CYS A 68 -10.87 -7.98 3.58
C CYS A 68 -10.43 -6.57 3.99
N THR A 69 -11.12 -5.96 4.96
CA THR A 69 -10.72 -4.64 5.48
C THR A 69 -9.51 -4.77 6.41
N ASP A 70 -8.63 -3.77 6.41
CA ASP A 70 -7.47 -3.73 7.29
C ASP A 70 -7.88 -3.80 8.78
N ALA A 71 -8.98 -3.14 9.15
CA ALA A 71 -9.53 -3.22 10.50
C ALA A 71 -9.91 -4.66 10.92
N MET A 72 -10.41 -5.49 9.99
CA MET A 72 -10.71 -6.89 10.29
C MET A 72 -9.43 -7.71 10.38
N VAL A 73 -8.45 -7.46 9.51
CA VAL A 73 -7.13 -8.11 9.59
C VAL A 73 -6.50 -7.81 10.96
N ASN A 74 -6.42 -6.54 11.36
CA ASN A 74 -5.85 -6.13 12.65
C ASN A 74 -6.63 -6.66 13.87
N ARG A 75 -7.87 -7.09 13.69
CA ARG A 75 -8.65 -7.74 14.75
C ARG A 75 -8.28 -9.20 14.96
N VAL A 76 -7.84 -9.92 13.91
CA VAL A 76 -7.51 -11.35 14.01
C VAL A 76 -6.00 -11.60 14.16
N THR A 77 -5.16 -10.71 13.66
CA THR A 77 -3.70 -10.89 13.67
C THR A 77 -3.08 -10.93 15.07
N PRO A 78 -3.57 -10.25 16.13
CA PRO A 78 -3.01 -10.40 17.47
C PRO A 78 -3.07 -11.85 17.98
N GLU A 79 -4.20 -12.54 17.84
CA GLU A 79 -4.33 -13.96 18.22
C GLU A 79 -3.44 -14.84 17.33
N LEU A 80 -3.46 -14.58 16.01
CA LEU A 80 -2.66 -15.34 15.05
C LEU A 80 -1.17 -15.25 15.36
N PHE A 81 -0.64 -14.05 15.58
CA PHE A 81 0.79 -13.83 15.81
C PHE A 81 1.25 -14.15 17.24
N ALA A 82 0.33 -14.14 18.21
CA ALA A 82 0.63 -14.68 19.54
C ALA A 82 0.88 -16.19 19.49
N ARG A 83 0.18 -16.91 18.59
CA ARG A 83 0.27 -18.35 18.47
C ARG A 83 1.31 -18.80 17.43
N TYR A 84 1.44 -18.04 16.33
CA TYR A 84 2.33 -18.32 15.20
C TYR A 84 3.16 -17.05 14.86
N PRO A 85 4.15 -16.69 15.69
CA PRO A 85 4.86 -15.42 15.57
C PRO A 85 5.78 -15.33 14.36
N ASP A 86 6.20 -16.47 13.79
CA ASP A 86 7.22 -16.59 12.76
C ASP A 86 6.90 -17.68 11.72
N ALA A 87 7.73 -17.79 10.69
CA ALA A 87 7.53 -18.75 9.62
C ALA A 87 7.65 -20.21 10.12
N PRO A 88 8.61 -20.61 10.98
CA PRO A 88 8.67 -21.96 11.49
C PRO A 88 7.40 -22.39 12.24
N SER A 89 6.90 -21.56 13.13
CA SER A 89 5.68 -21.88 13.90
C SER A 89 4.44 -21.96 13.01
N MET A 90 4.31 -21.10 12.01
CA MET A 90 3.20 -21.14 11.07
C MET A 90 3.30 -22.32 10.10
N ALA A 91 4.51 -22.71 9.69
CA ALA A 91 4.71 -23.91 8.84
C ALA A 91 4.30 -25.21 9.53
N ALA A 92 4.45 -25.27 10.86
CA ALA A 92 4.05 -26.40 11.69
C ALA A 92 2.61 -26.29 12.22
N ALA A 93 1.85 -25.27 11.81
CA ALA A 93 0.52 -25.01 12.35
C ALA A 93 -0.53 -26.03 11.91
N ASP A 94 -1.48 -26.31 12.80
CA ASP A 94 -2.70 -27.03 12.45
C ASP A 94 -3.59 -26.15 11.56
N PRO A 95 -3.93 -26.59 10.34
CA PRO A 95 -4.79 -25.84 9.43
C PRO A 95 -6.17 -25.48 10.02
N ASP A 96 -6.76 -26.35 10.83
CA ASP A 96 -8.07 -26.11 11.43
C ASP A 96 -7.98 -25.00 12.49
N ASP A 97 -6.90 -24.94 13.23
CA ASP A 97 -6.67 -23.89 14.21
C ASP A 97 -6.42 -22.53 13.54
N VAL A 98 -5.56 -22.46 12.52
CA VAL A 98 -5.36 -21.25 11.72
C VAL A 98 -6.67 -20.80 11.10
N GLY A 99 -7.42 -21.72 10.47
CA GLY A 99 -8.71 -21.42 9.85
C GLY A 99 -9.73 -20.86 10.84
N ARG A 100 -9.78 -21.38 12.06
CA ARG A 100 -10.62 -20.88 13.14
C ARG A 100 -10.27 -19.44 13.53
N ILE A 101 -9.00 -19.14 13.69
CA ILE A 101 -8.52 -17.79 14.07
C ILE A 101 -8.87 -16.75 12.99
N ILE A 102 -8.60 -17.08 11.71
CA ILE A 102 -8.77 -16.13 10.60
C ILE A 102 -10.16 -16.18 9.95
N HIS A 103 -11.09 -16.97 10.47
CA HIS A 103 -12.41 -17.20 9.87
C HIS A 103 -13.12 -15.92 9.43
N ARG A 104 -13.04 -14.87 10.25
CA ARG A 104 -13.71 -13.58 9.98
C ARG A 104 -13.13 -12.80 8.80
N THR A 105 -11.96 -13.18 8.26
CA THR A 105 -11.36 -12.46 7.13
C THR A 105 -11.97 -12.83 5.77
N GLY A 106 -12.90 -13.81 5.73
CA GLY A 106 -13.45 -14.36 4.49
C GLY A 106 -12.43 -15.22 3.71
N PHE A 107 -12.93 -16.12 2.86
CA PHE A 107 -12.07 -17.03 2.08
C PHE A 107 -11.00 -17.77 2.92
N PHE A 108 -11.32 -18.01 4.19
CA PHE A 108 -10.36 -18.46 5.19
C PHE A 108 -9.67 -19.78 4.83
N ASN A 109 -10.35 -20.72 4.17
CA ASN A 109 -9.73 -21.98 3.72
C ASN A 109 -8.59 -21.76 2.72
N ALA A 110 -8.78 -20.85 1.76
CA ALA A 110 -7.74 -20.50 0.79
C ALA A 110 -6.60 -19.72 1.46
N LYS A 111 -6.94 -18.80 2.36
CA LYS A 111 -5.96 -18.01 3.12
C LYS A 111 -5.13 -18.87 4.06
N THR A 112 -5.74 -19.84 4.74
CA THR A 112 -5.03 -20.83 5.58
C THR A 112 -3.99 -21.60 4.76
N ARG A 113 -4.39 -22.13 3.61
CA ARG A 113 -3.44 -22.83 2.72
C ARG A 113 -2.32 -21.91 2.25
N SER A 114 -2.64 -20.66 1.92
CA SER A 114 -1.64 -19.68 1.52
C SER A 114 -0.66 -19.33 2.64
N LEU A 115 -1.15 -19.12 3.87
CA LEU A 115 -0.32 -18.80 5.02
C LEU A 115 0.65 -19.93 5.38
N ILE A 116 0.13 -21.14 5.51
CA ILE A 116 0.96 -22.32 5.84
C ILE A 116 1.93 -22.63 4.70
N GLY A 117 1.45 -22.63 3.45
CA GLY A 117 2.32 -22.89 2.29
C GLY A 117 3.39 -21.81 2.10
N MET A 118 3.07 -20.54 2.30
CA MET A 118 4.05 -19.43 2.30
C MET A 118 5.09 -19.64 3.39
N ALA A 119 4.67 -19.95 4.62
CA ALA A 119 5.55 -20.15 5.74
C ALA A 119 6.49 -21.35 5.52
N THR A 120 5.95 -22.48 5.02
CA THR A 120 6.73 -23.67 4.65
C THR A 120 7.80 -23.31 3.60
N ALA A 121 7.41 -22.61 2.53
CA ALA A 121 8.37 -22.20 1.49
C ALA A 121 9.43 -21.23 2.02
N VAL A 122 9.07 -20.33 2.94
CA VAL A 122 10.04 -19.41 3.59
C VAL A 122 11.04 -20.21 4.44
N VAL A 123 10.59 -21.22 5.19
CA VAL A 123 11.49 -22.07 5.98
C VAL A 123 12.41 -22.90 5.10
N GLU A 124 11.85 -23.62 4.12
CA GLU A 124 12.60 -24.57 3.29
C GLU A 124 13.61 -23.90 2.34
N ARG A 125 13.26 -22.73 1.81
CA ARG A 125 14.04 -22.11 0.73
C ARG A 125 14.86 -20.91 1.19
N PHE A 126 14.46 -20.26 2.29
CA PHE A 126 15.04 -19.00 2.74
C PHE A 126 15.43 -19.04 4.23
N GLY A 127 15.51 -20.22 4.83
CA GLY A 127 15.99 -20.39 6.21
C GLY A 127 15.11 -19.75 7.28
N GLY A 128 13.85 -19.47 6.99
CA GLY A 128 12.89 -18.85 7.90
C GLY A 128 12.73 -17.32 7.74
N ASP A 129 13.57 -16.68 6.94
CA ASP A 129 13.53 -15.24 6.67
C ASP A 129 12.81 -14.92 5.36
N VAL A 130 11.96 -13.89 5.37
CA VAL A 130 11.28 -13.43 4.15
C VAL A 130 12.27 -12.80 3.19
N PRO A 131 12.37 -13.29 1.93
CA PRO A 131 13.33 -12.76 0.98
C PRO A 131 12.93 -11.35 0.47
N PRO A 132 13.88 -10.46 0.18
CA PRO A 132 13.60 -9.13 -0.38
C PRO A 132 13.41 -9.12 -1.89
N GLY A 133 13.77 -10.21 -2.59
CA GLY A 133 13.72 -10.34 -4.05
C GLY A 133 12.29 -10.41 -4.58
N MET A 134 12.00 -9.72 -5.70
CA MET A 134 10.67 -9.76 -6.31
C MET A 134 10.31 -11.18 -6.76
N ASP A 135 11.22 -11.85 -7.46
CA ASP A 135 10.98 -13.19 -8.02
C ASP A 135 10.84 -14.23 -6.90
N ASP A 136 11.61 -14.10 -5.83
CA ASP A 136 11.48 -14.95 -4.65
C ASP A 136 10.12 -14.76 -3.97
N LEU A 137 9.72 -13.51 -3.74
CA LEU A 137 8.44 -13.20 -3.10
C LEU A 137 7.25 -13.73 -3.91
N VAL A 138 7.22 -13.51 -5.24
CA VAL A 138 6.09 -13.96 -6.07
C VAL A 138 6.05 -15.48 -6.26
N SER A 139 7.14 -16.18 -5.94
CA SER A 139 7.20 -17.64 -5.93
C SER A 139 6.57 -18.28 -4.68
N LEU A 140 6.25 -17.46 -3.67
CA LEU A 140 5.61 -17.91 -2.43
C LEU A 140 4.09 -18.10 -2.63
N PRO A 141 3.49 -19.16 -2.07
CA PRO A 141 2.05 -19.38 -2.11
C PRO A 141 1.25 -18.16 -1.60
N GLY A 142 0.25 -17.72 -2.37
CA GLY A 142 -0.61 -16.60 -2.01
C GLY A 142 0.02 -15.21 -2.18
N VAL A 143 1.24 -15.12 -2.70
CA VAL A 143 1.96 -13.87 -2.90
C VAL A 143 1.96 -13.48 -4.38
N GLY A 144 1.16 -12.50 -4.73
CA GLY A 144 1.18 -11.87 -6.05
C GLY A 144 2.14 -10.66 -6.11
N ARG A 145 2.37 -10.15 -7.32
CA ARG A 145 3.24 -9.00 -7.55
C ARG A 145 2.87 -7.75 -6.72
N LYS A 146 1.57 -7.50 -6.56
CA LYS A 146 1.08 -6.40 -5.70
C LYS A 146 1.50 -6.60 -4.24
N THR A 147 1.29 -7.80 -3.68
CA THR A 147 1.70 -8.16 -2.32
C THR A 147 3.20 -8.01 -2.13
N ALA A 148 3.98 -8.53 -3.08
CA ALA A 148 5.45 -8.42 -3.06
C ALA A 148 5.91 -6.95 -3.03
N ASN A 149 5.32 -6.08 -3.86
CA ASN A 149 5.64 -4.65 -3.85
C ASN A 149 5.31 -3.97 -2.52
N VAL A 150 4.20 -4.31 -1.87
CA VAL A 150 3.86 -3.77 -0.54
C VAL A 150 4.93 -4.16 0.48
N VAL A 151 5.30 -5.43 0.56
CA VAL A 151 6.31 -5.92 1.51
C VAL A 151 7.68 -5.32 1.22
N ARG A 152 8.09 -5.26 -0.04
CA ARG A 152 9.36 -4.65 -0.45
C ARG A 152 9.45 -3.18 -0.06
N ALA A 153 8.41 -2.42 -0.32
CA ALA A 153 8.41 -0.99 -0.04
C ALA A 153 8.32 -0.69 1.47
N GLN A 154 7.43 -1.39 2.17
CA GLN A 154 7.12 -1.08 3.57
C GLN A 154 8.13 -1.65 4.57
N TRP A 155 8.64 -2.86 4.31
CA TRP A 155 9.57 -3.51 5.23
C TRP A 155 11.03 -3.33 4.83
N PHE A 156 11.33 -3.58 3.56
CA PHE A 156 12.71 -3.54 3.08
C PHE A 156 13.17 -2.16 2.58
N GLY A 157 12.26 -1.17 2.48
CA GLY A 157 12.60 0.15 1.94
C GLY A 157 13.04 0.12 0.48
N LEU A 158 12.71 -0.96 -0.24
CA LEU A 158 13.06 -1.12 -1.65
C LEU A 158 12.04 -0.44 -2.55
N PRO A 159 12.47 0.14 -3.68
CA PRO A 159 11.53 0.73 -4.63
C PRO A 159 10.50 -0.29 -5.12
N GLY A 160 9.22 0.11 -5.11
CA GLY A 160 8.13 -0.72 -5.60
C GLY A 160 6.81 0.06 -5.59
N ILE A 161 5.99 -0.17 -6.61
CA ILE A 161 4.67 0.44 -6.73
C ILE A 161 3.63 -0.67 -6.79
N ALA A 162 2.80 -0.76 -5.76
CA ALA A 162 1.70 -1.72 -5.69
C ALA A 162 0.55 -1.25 -6.59
N VAL A 163 0.54 -1.67 -7.87
CA VAL A 163 -0.50 -1.27 -8.83
C VAL A 163 -1.79 -2.03 -8.56
N ASP A 164 -2.75 -1.33 -7.97
CA ASP A 164 -4.13 -1.79 -7.83
C ASP A 164 -5.06 -1.08 -8.82
N THR A 165 -6.36 -1.33 -8.73
CA THR A 165 -7.36 -0.71 -9.61
C THR A 165 -7.38 0.82 -9.50
N HIS A 166 -7.05 1.38 -8.35
CA HIS A 166 -6.98 2.82 -8.14
C HIS A 166 -5.73 3.42 -8.79
N VAL A 167 -4.56 2.83 -8.53
CA VAL A 167 -3.30 3.24 -9.17
C VAL A 167 -3.40 3.10 -10.68
N LEU A 168 -3.93 1.98 -11.19
CA LEU A 168 -4.16 1.75 -12.62
C LEU A 168 -5.01 2.86 -13.25
N ARG A 169 -6.14 3.19 -12.63
CA ARG A 169 -7.05 4.22 -13.13
C ARG A 169 -6.44 5.63 -13.04
N LEU A 170 -5.81 5.96 -11.91
CA LEU A 170 -5.29 7.30 -11.68
C LEU A 170 -4.06 7.58 -12.54
N SER A 171 -3.13 6.64 -12.69
CA SER A 171 -1.94 6.83 -13.53
C SER A 171 -2.30 7.12 -14.99
N ARG A 172 -3.33 6.45 -15.53
CA ARG A 172 -3.86 6.76 -16.86
C ARG A 172 -4.53 8.13 -16.93
N ARG A 173 -5.39 8.48 -15.96
CA ARG A 173 -6.06 9.80 -15.90
C ARG A 173 -5.06 10.96 -15.77
N LEU A 174 -3.95 10.74 -15.10
CA LEU A 174 -2.86 11.70 -14.95
C LEU A 174 -1.93 11.70 -16.20
N GLY A 175 -2.14 10.79 -17.15
CA GLY A 175 -1.30 10.64 -18.34
C GLY A 175 0.12 10.23 -18.01
N LEU A 176 0.31 9.41 -16.97
CA LEU A 176 1.62 8.84 -16.61
C LEU A 176 1.95 7.62 -17.46
N THR A 177 0.92 6.88 -17.89
CA THR A 177 1.01 5.71 -18.75
C THR A 177 -0.28 5.54 -19.56
N ASP A 178 -0.20 4.89 -20.71
CA ASP A 178 -1.36 4.46 -21.51
C ASP A 178 -1.66 2.96 -21.33
N GLU A 179 -0.79 2.24 -20.59
CA GLU A 179 -0.91 0.81 -20.36
C GLU A 179 -2.13 0.45 -19.50
N THR A 180 -2.65 -0.76 -19.72
CA THR A 180 -3.79 -1.33 -18.98
C THR A 180 -3.43 -2.57 -18.17
N ASP A 181 -2.29 -3.18 -18.46
CA ASP A 181 -1.74 -4.29 -17.69
C ASP A 181 -1.00 -3.77 -16.44
N PRO A 182 -1.35 -4.24 -15.21
CA PRO A 182 -0.74 -3.74 -13.98
C PRO A 182 0.79 -3.85 -13.92
N ALA A 183 1.37 -4.93 -14.49
CA ALA A 183 2.82 -5.12 -14.47
C ALA A 183 3.52 -4.17 -15.44
N LYS A 184 2.86 -3.81 -16.55
CA LYS A 184 3.37 -2.80 -17.48
C LYS A 184 3.26 -1.40 -16.89
N VAL A 185 2.13 -1.09 -16.24
CA VAL A 185 1.94 0.17 -15.53
C VAL A 185 2.99 0.35 -14.44
N GLU A 186 3.28 -0.70 -13.65
CA GLU A 186 4.34 -0.67 -12.66
C GLU A 186 5.70 -0.30 -13.28
N ARG A 187 6.08 -0.95 -14.40
CA ARG A 187 7.33 -0.63 -15.12
C ARG A 187 7.39 0.83 -15.58
N ASP A 188 6.31 1.31 -16.20
CA ASP A 188 6.23 2.70 -16.67
C ASP A 188 6.40 3.69 -15.52
N LEU A 189 5.65 3.48 -14.42
CA LEU A 189 5.73 4.35 -13.24
C LEU A 189 7.09 4.32 -12.55
N MET A 190 7.74 3.16 -12.51
CA MET A 190 9.10 3.00 -11.96
C MET A 190 10.18 3.67 -12.81
N ALA A 191 9.92 3.90 -14.10
CA ALA A 191 10.85 4.58 -15.03
C ALA A 191 10.73 6.11 -15.01
N LEU A 192 9.68 6.67 -14.39
CA LEU A 192 9.41 8.12 -14.34
C LEU A 192 10.21 8.82 -13.22
#